data_314be15f1ba4fb4271f3d5ae3d95c05e
#
_entry.id   314be15f1ba4fb4271f3d5ae3d95c05e
#
_cell.length_a   1.000
_cell.length_b   1.000
_cell.length_c   1.000
_cell.angle_alpha   90.00
_cell.angle_beta   90.00
_cell.angle_gamma   90.00
#
_symmetry.space_group_name_H-M   'P 1'
#
loop_
_entity.id
_entity.type
_entity.pdbx_description
1 polymer ?
#
loop_
_entity_poly.entity_id
_entity_poly.type
_entity_poly.pdbx_seq_one_letter_code
_entity_poly.pdbx_strand_id
1 'polypeptide(L)'
;MSENRRPLPPPSLMVRKFLEYKASEDPRLPFASPARSPGCSKTDWPQTPFTEGYFFFDGTLMDSSTLASVLQLPKAPRMRPTRVIGYTTKLWGKYAALVSGKPFQPVDGLAYEIRLQEEWDRLRAYHSDQYDLVPILIDFLDSGEQEVEGFAFEWRGDPEELRDGSFSLEKWLQERNLTGSK
;
A
#
# COMPACT_ATOMS: atom_id res chain seq x y z
N MET A 1 43.41 5.53 24.75
CA MET A 1 42.58 6.08 23.65
C MET A 1 41.22 5.37 23.69
N SER A 2 40.26 6.00 24.31
CA SER A 2 38.89 5.44 24.42
C SER A 2 38.14 5.77 23.19
N GLU A 3 37.79 4.75 22.37
CA GLU A 3 36.88 4.87 21.25
C GLU A 3 35.47 5.22 21.77
N ASN A 4 35.08 6.45 21.55
CA ASN A 4 33.76 6.94 21.81
C ASN A 4 32.78 6.35 20.76
N ARG A 5 32.35 5.10 20.98
CA ARG A 5 31.30 4.47 20.16
C ARG A 5 29.98 5.18 20.45
N ARG A 6 29.51 5.96 19.52
CA ARG A 6 28.15 6.50 19.57
C ARG A 6 27.17 5.31 19.71
N PRO A 7 26.22 5.36 20.64
CA PRO A 7 25.21 4.31 20.74
C PRO A 7 24.47 4.19 19.39
N LEU A 8 24.28 2.96 18.93
CA LEU A 8 23.50 2.68 17.73
C LEU A 8 22.07 3.20 17.93
N PRO A 9 21.45 3.79 16.90
CA PRO A 9 20.06 4.21 16.98
C PRO A 9 19.18 3.01 17.39
N PRO A 10 18.10 3.25 18.13
CA PRO A 10 17.18 2.16 18.49
C PRO A 10 16.64 1.50 17.21
N PRO A 11 16.43 0.16 17.24
CA PRO A 11 15.89 -0.54 16.09
C PRO A 11 14.51 0.03 15.72
N SER A 12 14.20 0.04 14.43
CA SER A 12 12.94 0.52 13.91
C SER A 12 11.74 -0.20 14.56
N LEU A 13 10.58 0.43 14.54
CA LEU A 13 9.36 -0.13 15.13
C LEU A 13 9.04 -1.51 14.52
N MET A 14 9.30 -1.67 13.23
CA MET A 14 9.10 -2.93 12.51
C MET A 14 10.06 -4.03 12.99
N VAL A 15 11.33 -3.69 13.21
CA VAL A 15 12.31 -4.63 13.78
C VAL A 15 11.96 -5.00 15.22
N ARG A 16 11.48 -4.05 16.02
CA ARG A 16 10.99 -4.31 17.39
C ARG A 16 9.81 -5.26 17.38
N LYS A 17 8.79 -5.01 16.57
CA LYS A 17 7.62 -5.87 16.43
C LYS A 17 7.99 -7.26 15.91
N PHE A 18 8.95 -7.35 14.99
CA PHE A 18 9.46 -8.64 14.50
C PHE A 18 10.21 -9.42 15.57
N LEU A 19 10.99 -8.72 16.40
CA LEU A 19 11.71 -9.35 17.53
C LEU A 19 10.74 -9.80 18.63
N GLU A 20 9.70 -9.01 18.90
CA GLU A 20 8.61 -9.37 19.81
C GLU A 20 7.84 -10.58 19.29
N TYR A 21 7.55 -10.64 17.99
CA TYR A 21 6.93 -11.80 17.34
C TYR A 21 7.78 -13.07 17.47
N LYS A 22 9.09 -12.97 17.23
CA LYS A 22 10.01 -14.12 17.42
C LYS A 22 10.17 -14.55 18.88
N ALA A 23 10.00 -13.65 19.83
CA ALA A 23 10.10 -13.93 21.24
C ALA A 23 8.80 -14.51 21.83
N SER A 24 7.67 -14.33 21.18
CA SER A 24 6.40 -14.92 21.57
C SER A 24 6.23 -16.26 20.84
N GLU A 25 6.28 -17.37 21.57
CA GLU A 25 5.96 -18.71 21.04
C GLU A 25 4.46 -18.91 20.70
N ASP A 26 3.66 -17.84 20.66
CA ASP A 26 2.23 -17.94 20.33
C ASP A 26 2.02 -17.69 18.83
N PRO A 27 1.63 -18.73 18.03
CA PRO A 27 1.37 -18.61 16.58
C PRO A 27 0.11 -17.79 16.24
N ARG A 28 -0.53 -17.14 17.19
CA ARG A 28 -1.81 -16.42 17.02
C ARG A 28 -1.68 -14.90 17.04
N LEU A 29 -0.47 -14.34 17.02
CA LEU A 29 -0.31 -12.88 16.98
C LEU A 29 -0.52 -12.32 15.56
N PRO A 30 -1.06 -11.09 15.44
CA PRO A 30 -1.92 -10.64 14.35
C PRO A 30 -1.19 -10.12 13.10
N PHE A 31 -0.10 -10.76 12.68
CA PHE A 31 0.47 -10.58 11.35
C PHE A 31 0.04 -11.67 10.36
N ALA A 32 -0.72 -12.65 10.81
CA ALA A 32 -1.48 -13.49 9.90
C ALA A 32 -2.77 -12.73 9.60
N SER A 33 -2.89 -12.19 8.41
CA SER A 33 -4.22 -11.85 7.88
C SER A 33 -5.15 -13.01 8.18
N PRO A 34 -6.31 -12.81 8.81
CA PRO A 34 -7.21 -13.90 9.12
C PRO A 34 -7.53 -14.64 7.82
N ALA A 35 -7.10 -15.91 7.75
CA ALA A 35 -7.48 -16.78 6.66
C ALA A 35 -9.00 -16.75 6.58
N ARG A 36 -9.54 -16.25 5.48
CA ARG A 36 -10.97 -16.20 5.22
C ARG A 36 -11.52 -17.62 5.31
N SER A 37 -12.40 -17.87 6.25
CA SER A 37 -13.22 -19.06 6.25
C SER A 37 -14.05 -19.09 4.97
N PRO A 38 -14.10 -20.20 4.21
CA PRO A 38 -14.97 -20.33 3.06
C PRO A 38 -16.43 -20.26 3.55
N GLY A 39 -17.12 -19.15 3.24
CA GLY A 39 -18.52 -18.96 3.60
C GLY A 39 -18.92 -17.57 4.08
N CYS A 40 -18.00 -16.60 4.17
CA CYS A 40 -18.34 -15.23 4.51
C CYS A 40 -19.00 -14.54 3.31
N SER A 41 -20.28 -14.21 3.44
CA SER A 41 -21.03 -13.49 2.40
C SER A 41 -20.50 -12.05 2.25
N LYS A 42 -20.62 -11.50 1.05
CA LYS A 42 -20.11 -10.17 0.61
C LYS A 42 -20.60 -8.97 1.44
N THR A 43 -21.48 -9.17 2.42
CA THR A 43 -22.08 -8.15 3.28
C THR A 43 -21.39 -8.00 4.64
N ASP A 44 -20.48 -8.91 5.01
CA ASP A 44 -19.78 -8.89 6.31
C ASP A 44 -18.37 -8.31 6.23
N TRP A 45 -18.16 -7.34 5.35
CA TRP A 45 -16.96 -6.51 5.42
C TRP A 45 -17.03 -5.67 6.70
N PRO A 46 -16.07 -5.77 7.61
CA PRO A 46 -16.06 -4.87 8.75
C PRO A 46 -16.08 -3.45 8.18
N GLN A 47 -17.11 -2.69 8.53
CA GLN A 47 -17.20 -1.26 8.29
C GLN A 47 -16.06 -0.64 9.09
N THR A 48 -14.84 -0.71 8.54
CA THR A 48 -13.72 0.03 9.13
C THR A 48 -14.13 1.49 9.07
N PRO A 49 -14.35 2.14 10.22
CA PRO A 49 -14.70 3.55 10.20
C PRO A 49 -13.59 4.28 9.45
N PHE A 50 -13.99 5.23 8.63
CA PHE A 50 -13.03 6.07 7.92
C PHE A 50 -12.04 6.66 8.94
N THR A 51 -10.77 6.52 8.63
CA THR A 51 -9.68 7.17 9.36
C THR A 51 -8.89 7.97 8.34
N GLU A 52 -8.77 9.27 8.58
CA GLU A 52 -7.91 10.11 7.75
C GLU A 52 -6.46 9.64 7.85
N GLY A 53 -5.71 9.75 6.77
CA GLY A 53 -4.32 9.33 6.76
C GLY A 53 -3.73 9.22 5.37
N TYR A 54 -2.48 8.82 5.33
CA TYR A 54 -1.75 8.62 4.09
C TYR A 54 -2.10 7.27 3.45
N PHE A 55 -2.35 7.30 2.15
CA PHE A 55 -2.58 6.14 1.33
C PHE A 55 -1.42 5.97 0.35
N PHE A 56 -0.82 4.80 0.36
CA PHE A 56 0.26 4.43 -0.54
C PHE A 56 -0.29 3.88 -1.86
N PHE A 57 0.32 4.28 -2.96
CA PHE A 57 0.00 3.85 -4.31
C PHE A 57 1.26 3.39 -5.05
N ASP A 58 1.21 2.21 -5.64
CA ASP A 58 2.27 1.60 -6.45
C ASP A 58 1.84 1.33 -7.91
N GLY A 59 0.65 1.80 -8.29
CA GLY A 59 0.03 1.53 -9.58
C GLY A 59 -0.46 2.77 -10.31
N THR A 60 -1.60 2.63 -10.97
CA THR A 60 -2.20 3.67 -11.82
C THR A 60 -2.51 4.98 -11.10
N LEU A 61 -2.76 4.92 -9.80
CA LEU A 61 -3.02 6.08 -8.96
C LEU A 61 -1.77 6.90 -8.62
N MET A 62 -0.58 6.45 -9.01
CA MET A 62 0.62 7.31 -9.00
C MET A 62 0.54 8.45 -10.04
N ASP A 63 -0.33 8.33 -11.05
CA ASP A 63 -0.65 9.46 -11.92
C ASP A 63 -1.61 10.42 -11.20
N SER A 64 -1.15 11.63 -10.93
CA SER A 64 -1.90 12.64 -10.20
C SER A 64 -3.20 13.07 -10.90
N SER A 65 -3.25 13.00 -12.22
CA SER A 65 -4.46 13.30 -12.98
C SER A 65 -5.50 12.19 -12.85
N THR A 66 -5.07 10.94 -12.83
CA THR A 66 -5.93 9.78 -12.57
C THR A 66 -6.46 9.82 -11.13
N LEU A 67 -5.60 10.09 -10.15
CA LEU A 67 -6.03 10.24 -8.76
C LEU A 67 -7.05 11.38 -8.59
N ALA A 68 -6.79 12.55 -9.21
CA ALA A 68 -7.74 13.67 -9.18
C ALA A 68 -9.09 13.29 -9.77
N SER A 69 -9.10 12.55 -10.88
CA SER A 69 -10.34 12.07 -11.52
C SER A 69 -11.10 11.10 -10.63
N VAL A 70 -10.43 10.14 -10.02
CA VAL A 70 -11.03 9.16 -9.09
C VAL A 70 -11.63 9.85 -7.87
N LEU A 71 -10.87 10.73 -7.24
CA LEU A 71 -11.29 11.46 -6.04
C LEU A 71 -12.20 12.66 -6.34
N GLN A 72 -12.40 13.01 -7.63
CA GLN A 72 -13.14 14.20 -8.08
C GLN A 72 -12.57 15.50 -7.51
N LEU A 73 -11.25 15.60 -7.48
CA LEU A 73 -10.56 16.80 -7.02
C LEU A 73 -10.56 17.88 -8.12
N PRO A 74 -10.64 19.16 -7.75
CA PRO A 74 -10.62 20.28 -8.72
C PRO A 74 -9.26 20.47 -9.40
N LYS A 75 -8.18 19.90 -8.81
CA LYS A 75 -6.81 19.98 -9.32
C LYS A 75 -6.08 18.67 -9.06
N ALA A 76 -5.08 18.38 -9.90
CA ALA A 76 -4.15 17.30 -9.65
C ALA A 76 -3.45 17.49 -8.30
N PRO A 77 -3.53 16.52 -7.39
CA PRO A 77 -2.95 16.64 -6.06
C PRO A 77 -1.43 16.51 -6.11
N ARG A 78 -0.77 17.12 -5.14
CA ARG A 78 0.65 16.89 -4.93
C ARG A 78 0.82 15.64 -4.08
N MET A 79 1.35 14.60 -4.68
CA MET A 79 1.70 13.36 -3.97
C MET A 79 3.14 13.39 -3.49
N ARG A 80 3.42 12.65 -2.44
CA ARG A 80 4.75 12.56 -1.83
C ARG A 80 5.44 11.26 -2.23
N PRO A 81 6.73 11.28 -2.63
CA PRO A 81 7.49 10.07 -2.90
C PRO A 81 7.70 9.27 -1.60
N THR A 82 7.40 7.99 -1.66
CA THR A 82 7.39 7.13 -0.49
C THR A 82 7.91 5.73 -0.80
N ARG A 83 8.21 5.01 0.26
CA ARG A 83 8.63 3.61 0.23
C ARG A 83 7.90 2.83 1.31
N VAL A 84 7.52 1.60 0.99
CA VAL A 84 7.00 0.62 1.95
C VAL A 84 7.88 -0.61 1.95
N ILE A 85 7.94 -1.31 3.07
CA ILE A 85 8.84 -2.46 3.26
C ILE A 85 8.01 -3.72 3.54
N GLY A 86 8.45 -4.85 2.99
CA GLY A 86 7.80 -6.14 3.21
C GLY A 86 6.69 -6.47 2.22
N TYR A 87 6.62 -5.70 1.14
CA TYR A 87 5.66 -5.88 0.03
C TYR A 87 6.40 -6.13 -1.28
N THR A 88 5.66 -6.58 -2.28
CA THR A 88 6.11 -6.66 -3.67
C THR A 88 4.95 -6.33 -4.60
N THR A 89 5.24 -5.71 -5.73
CA THR A 89 4.24 -5.47 -6.77
C THR A 89 4.27 -6.59 -7.78
N LYS A 90 3.12 -7.18 -8.05
CA LYS A 90 2.86 -8.11 -9.16
C LYS A 90 1.95 -7.46 -10.19
N LEU A 91 1.67 -8.16 -11.27
CA LEU A 91 0.78 -7.70 -12.32
C LEU A 91 -0.51 -8.50 -12.35
N TRP A 92 -1.64 -7.81 -12.26
CA TRP A 92 -2.97 -8.33 -12.57
C TRP A 92 -3.40 -7.77 -13.93
N GLY A 93 -3.19 -8.55 -14.97
CA GLY A 93 -3.31 -8.06 -16.34
C GLY A 93 -2.28 -6.94 -16.61
N LYS A 94 -2.75 -5.71 -16.78
CA LYS A 94 -1.95 -4.49 -16.97
C LYS A 94 -1.87 -3.59 -15.73
N TYR A 95 -2.43 -4.02 -14.62
CA TYR A 95 -2.50 -3.25 -13.38
C TYR A 95 -1.50 -3.76 -12.36
N ALA A 96 -1.04 -2.85 -11.50
CA ALA A 96 -0.24 -3.21 -10.34
C ALA A 96 -1.12 -3.86 -9.27
N ALA A 97 -0.60 -4.89 -8.64
CA ALA A 97 -1.20 -5.54 -7.49
C ALA A 97 -0.15 -5.66 -6.38
N LEU A 98 -0.33 -4.88 -5.32
CA LEU A 98 0.52 -4.96 -4.14
C LEU A 98 0.19 -6.24 -3.38
N VAL A 99 1.19 -7.04 -3.07
CA VAL A 99 1.05 -8.28 -2.28
C VAL A 99 2.12 -8.32 -1.19
N SER A 100 1.88 -9.11 -0.15
CA SER A 100 2.90 -9.40 0.85
C SER A 100 4.15 -9.98 0.19
N GLY A 101 5.30 -9.40 0.47
CA GLY A 101 6.59 -9.75 -0.11
C GLY A 101 7.56 -10.34 0.91
N LYS A 102 8.82 -10.45 0.52
CA LYS A 102 9.88 -10.88 1.43
C LYS A 102 10.14 -9.79 2.48
N PRO A 103 10.50 -10.17 3.72
CA PRO A 103 10.95 -9.21 4.73
C PRO A 103 12.04 -8.30 4.16
N PHE A 104 11.97 -7.01 4.48
CA PHE A 104 12.91 -5.97 4.02
C PHE A 104 12.91 -5.68 2.51
N GLN A 105 12.01 -6.26 1.73
CA GLN A 105 11.87 -5.89 0.32
C GLN A 105 11.18 -4.52 0.21
N PRO A 106 11.82 -3.53 -0.43
CA PRO A 106 11.22 -2.20 -0.62
C PRO A 106 10.33 -2.18 -1.85
N VAL A 107 9.24 -1.42 -1.77
CA VAL A 107 8.43 -1.00 -2.91
C VAL A 107 8.33 0.52 -2.88
N ASP A 108 8.78 1.16 -3.94
CA ASP A 108 8.69 2.61 -4.10
C ASP A 108 7.35 2.97 -4.75
N GLY A 109 6.78 4.07 -4.28
CA GLY A 109 5.51 4.57 -4.77
C GLY A 109 5.27 6.01 -4.36
N LEU A 110 4.02 6.40 -4.39
CA LEU A 110 3.57 7.73 -3.98
C LEU A 110 2.51 7.62 -2.91
N ALA A 111 2.47 8.59 -1.99
CA ALA A 111 1.41 8.69 -1.01
C ALA A 111 0.64 10.01 -1.14
N TYR A 112 -0.65 9.93 -0.85
CA TYR A 112 -1.55 11.06 -0.75
C TYR A 112 -2.38 10.96 0.53
N GLU A 113 -2.62 12.08 1.19
CA GLU A 113 -3.39 12.16 2.43
C GLU A 113 -4.88 12.27 2.12
N ILE A 114 -5.65 11.23 2.46
CA ILE A 114 -7.11 11.22 2.37
C ILE A 114 -7.68 11.80 3.65
N ARG A 115 -8.46 12.87 3.54
CA ARG A 115 -9.02 13.61 4.68
C ARG A 115 -10.54 13.57 4.75
N LEU A 116 -11.21 13.18 3.68
CA LEU A 116 -12.65 13.19 3.58
C LEU A 116 -13.19 11.77 3.37
N GLN A 117 -14.31 11.47 4.04
CA GLN A 117 -15.04 10.21 3.86
C GLN A 117 -15.41 9.97 2.39
N GLU A 118 -15.81 11.02 1.67
CA GLU A 118 -16.18 10.92 0.26
C GLU A 118 -15.01 10.53 -0.64
N GLU A 119 -13.80 11.03 -0.37
CA GLU A 119 -12.59 10.63 -1.09
C GLU A 119 -12.29 9.15 -0.84
N TRP A 120 -12.43 8.71 0.40
CA TRP A 120 -12.28 7.32 0.81
C TRP A 120 -13.26 6.39 0.08
N ASP A 121 -14.54 6.74 0.03
CA ASP A 121 -15.58 5.94 -0.62
C ASP A 121 -15.31 5.78 -2.13
N ARG A 122 -14.86 6.85 -2.79
CA ARG A 122 -14.46 6.84 -4.20
C ARG A 122 -13.22 5.97 -4.44
N LEU A 123 -12.22 6.09 -3.59
CA LEU A 123 -10.99 5.31 -3.67
C LEU A 123 -11.27 3.82 -3.51
N ARG A 124 -12.13 3.47 -2.55
CA ARG A 124 -12.56 2.10 -2.30
C ARG A 124 -13.35 1.53 -3.49
N ALA A 125 -14.26 2.32 -4.06
CA ALA A 125 -15.01 1.93 -5.26
C ALA A 125 -14.09 1.67 -6.47
N TYR A 126 -12.98 2.40 -6.57
CA TYR A 126 -12.00 2.22 -7.64
C TYR A 126 -11.24 0.89 -7.53
N HIS A 127 -10.90 0.44 -6.33
CA HIS A 127 -10.06 -0.75 -6.11
C HIS A 127 -10.82 -2.09 -6.22
N SER A 128 -12.14 -2.08 -6.29
CA SER A 128 -12.97 -3.29 -6.36
C SER A 128 -12.82 -4.26 -5.16
N ASP A 129 -13.57 -5.37 -5.20
CA ASP A 129 -13.58 -6.38 -4.15
C ASP A 129 -12.32 -7.29 -4.13
N GLN A 130 -11.40 -7.08 -5.06
CA GLN A 130 -10.17 -7.88 -5.17
C GLN A 130 -9.05 -7.37 -4.28
N TYR A 131 -9.24 -6.22 -3.64
CA TYR A 131 -8.25 -5.59 -2.77
C TYR A 131 -8.80 -5.40 -1.37
N ASP A 132 -7.97 -5.63 -0.38
CA ASP A 132 -8.23 -5.29 1.02
C ASP A 132 -7.43 -4.06 1.44
N LEU A 133 -8.03 -3.22 2.26
CA LEU A 133 -7.32 -2.14 2.92
C LEU A 133 -6.51 -2.70 4.08
N VAL A 134 -5.22 -2.43 4.06
CA VAL A 134 -4.30 -2.86 5.13
C VAL A 134 -3.57 -1.67 5.73
N PRO A 135 -3.39 -1.63 7.06
CA PRO A 135 -2.52 -0.66 7.70
C PRO A 135 -1.05 -0.98 7.37
N ILE A 136 -0.27 0.03 7.04
CA ILE A 136 1.13 -0.10 6.67
C ILE A 136 1.98 0.99 7.33
N LEU A 137 3.30 0.82 7.29
CA LEU A 137 4.26 1.86 7.63
C LEU A 137 4.87 2.41 6.36
N ILE A 138 4.88 3.73 6.24
CA ILE A 138 5.33 4.47 5.07
C ILE A 138 6.58 5.28 5.43
N ASP A 139 7.62 5.14 4.62
CA ASP A 139 8.81 5.97 4.68
C ASP A 139 8.71 7.07 3.63
N PHE A 140 8.76 8.34 4.03
CA PHE A 140 8.74 9.47 3.12
C PHE A 140 10.15 9.80 2.63
N LEU A 141 10.36 9.73 1.32
CA LEU A 141 11.66 9.94 0.70
C LEU A 141 12.02 11.43 0.54
N ASP A 142 11.03 12.31 0.60
CA ASP A 142 11.20 13.77 0.46
C ASP A 142 11.59 14.45 1.76
N SER A 143 11.19 13.93 2.92
CA SER A 143 11.46 14.54 4.24
C SER A 143 12.35 13.67 5.13
N GLY A 144 12.50 12.39 4.78
CA GLY A 144 13.21 11.42 5.62
C GLY A 144 12.40 10.94 6.84
N GLU A 145 11.11 11.27 6.92
CA GLU A 145 10.20 10.70 7.91
C GLU A 145 10.02 9.21 7.64
N GLN A 146 10.22 8.38 8.65
CA GLN A 146 10.14 6.92 8.56
C GLN A 146 9.01 6.38 9.43
N GLU A 147 8.48 5.22 9.02
CA GLU A 147 7.49 4.46 9.78
C GLU A 147 6.22 5.28 10.13
N VAL A 148 5.80 6.16 9.23
CA VAL A 148 4.55 6.89 9.38
C VAL A 148 3.39 5.93 9.12
N GLU A 149 2.42 5.89 10.04
CA GLU A 149 1.22 5.06 9.87
C GLU A 149 0.41 5.53 8.67
N GLY A 150 -0.03 4.57 7.87
CA GLY A 150 -0.85 4.81 6.69
C GLY A 150 -1.54 3.53 6.23
N PHE A 151 -2.06 3.56 5.01
CA PHE A 151 -2.86 2.49 4.45
C PHE A 151 -2.41 2.15 3.02
N ALA A 152 -2.63 0.90 2.61
CA ALA A 152 -2.50 0.46 1.23
C ALA A 152 -3.63 -0.50 0.86
N PHE A 153 -3.85 -0.65 -0.44
CA PHE A 153 -4.73 -1.67 -0.99
C PHE A 153 -3.89 -2.89 -1.38
N GLU A 154 -4.00 -3.96 -0.60
CA GLU A 154 -3.33 -5.24 -0.85
C GLU A 154 -4.24 -6.18 -1.64
N TRP A 155 -3.69 -6.86 -2.64
CA TRP A 155 -4.42 -7.85 -3.43
C TRP A 155 -4.86 -9.04 -2.58
N ARG A 156 -6.14 -9.41 -2.73
CA ARG A 156 -6.78 -10.55 -2.05
C ARG A 156 -7.51 -11.50 -3.00
N GLY A 157 -7.46 -11.21 -4.28
CA GLY A 157 -7.99 -12.13 -5.30
C GLY A 157 -7.16 -13.40 -5.42
N ASP A 158 -7.44 -14.17 -6.46
CA ASP A 158 -6.72 -15.41 -6.71
C ASP A 158 -5.24 -15.13 -7.03
N PRO A 159 -4.27 -15.69 -6.29
CA PRO A 159 -2.85 -15.54 -6.59
C PRO A 159 -2.45 -16.05 -7.98
N GLU A 160 -3.19 -17.00 -8.56
CA GLU A 160 -2.93 -17.54 -9.90
C GLU A 160 -3.24 -16.55 -11.02
N GLU A 161 -4.07 -15.54 -10.75
CA GLU A 161 -4.32 -14.42 -11.66
C GLU A 161 -3.15 -13.43 -11.76
N LEU A 162 -2.23 -13.49 -10.80
CA LEU A 162 -1.08 -12.60 -10.75
C LEU A 162 0.11 -13.16 -11.52
N ARG A 163 0.80 -12.25 -12.21
CA ARG A 163 2.04 -12.55 -12.93
C ARG A 163 3.21 -11.80 -12.31
N ASP A 164 4.37 -12.43 -12.33
CA ASP A 164 5.59 -11.74 -11.95
C ASP A 164 5.93 -10.70 -13.02
N GLY A 165 6.30 -9.51 -12.59
CA GLY A 165 6.63 -8.39 -13.47
C GLY A 165 6.68 -7.08 -12.70
N SER A 166 7.07 -6.02 -13.39
CA SER A 166 7.08 -4.66 -12.85
C SER A 166 6.03 -3.81 -13.56
N PHE A 167 5.22 -3.10 -12.80
CA PHE A 167 4.32 -2.10 -13.35
C PHE A 167 5.11 -0.88 -13.84
N SER A 168 4.76 -0.37 -15.01
CA SER A 168 5.30 0.86 -15.56
C SER A 168 4.16 1.84 -15.80
N LEU A 169 4.12 2.90 -15.01
CA LEU A 169 3.13 3.97 -15.16
C LEU A 169 3.22 4.62 -16.53
N GLU A 170 4.44 4.83 -17.03
CA GLU A 170 4.67 5.45 -18.33
C GLU A 170 4.05 4.64 -19.48
N LYS A 171 4.28 3.32 -19.51
CA LYS A 171 3.68 2.43 -20.51
C LYS A 171 2.16 2.43 -20.41
N TRP A 172 1.62 2.38 -19.21
CA TRP A 172 0.18 2.40 -18.99
C TRP A 172 -0.46 3.71 -19.48
N LEU A 173 0.19 4.86 -19.24
CA LEU A 173 -0.28 6.16 -19.74
C LEU A 173 -0.23 6.24 -21.29
N GLN A 174 0.81 5.70 -21.92
CA GLN A 174 0.92 5.63 -23.37
C GLN A 174 -0.21 4.80 -23.99
N GLU A 175 -0.49 3.62 -23.44
CA GLU A 175 -1.60 2.77 -23.89
C GLU A 175 -2.96 3.44 -23.74
N ARG A 176 -3.19 4.12 -22.62
CA ARG A 176 -4.43 4.87 -22.37
C ARG A 176 -4.65 5.98 -23.40
N ASN A 177 -3.59 6.72 -23.74
CA ASN A 177 -3.66 7.81 -24.71
C ASN A 177 -3.94 7.29 -26.13
N LEU A 178 -3.42 6.11 -26.48
CA LEU A 178 -3.70 5.47 -27.78
C LEU A 178 -5.13 4.96 -27.91
N THR A 179 -5.75 4.56 -26.79
CA THR A 179 -7.13 4.02 -26.76
C THR A 179 -8.19 5.14 -26.67
N GLY A 180 -7.82 6.30 -26.15
CA GLY A 180 -8.73 7.46 -26.00
C GLY A 180 -8.87 8.35 -27.23
N SER A 181 -8.19 8.01 -28.35
CA SER A 181 -8.18 8.79 -29.59
C SER A 181 -9.09 8.21 -30.70
N LYS A 182 -10.20 7.56 -30.32
CA LYS A 182 -11.26 7.12 -31.25
C LYS A 182 -12.58 7.77 -30.94
#